data_37758fe288fd50a8b48e791e2f0c3cf5
#
_entry.id   37758fe288fd50a8b48e791e2f0c3cf5
#
_cell.length_a   1.000
_cell.length_b   1.000
_cell.length_c   1.000
_cell.angle_alpha   90.00
_cell.angle_beta   90.00
_cell.angle_gamma   90.00
#
_symmetry.space_group_name_H-M   'P 1'
#
loop_
_entity.id
_entity.type
_entity.pdbx_description
1 polymer ?
#
loop_
_entity_poly.entity_id
_entity_poly.type
_entity_poly.pdbx_seq_one_letter_code
_entity_poly.pdbx_strand_id
1 'polypeptide(L)'
;LGGQWRFAEAEIHHWLEERIGVSDDVELSQVEGVLARSDRGNVDQVAAIHELLQPAAIEIPLPARTRNSVIEQMSRLAESTGLLWDADRMAEALRAREELHPTALGNGVALLHPRRPQAAILAEAFLAFGRTSQGIPFGGGRGGLTQVFF
;
A
#
# COMPACT_ATOMS: atom_id res chain seq x y z
N LEU A 1 40.74 -3.34 -6.91
CA LEU A 1 39.85 -2.21 -7.24
C LEU A 1 38.46 -2.56 -6.75
N GLY A 2 38.10 -2.22 -5.52
CA GLY A 2 36.80 -2.47 -4.91
C GLY A 2 35.80 -1.40 -5.35
N GLY A 3 34.89 -1.71 -6.27
CA GLY A 3 33.74 -0.86 -6.58
C GLY A 3 32.76 -0.90 -5.41
N GLN A 4 32.37 0.26 -4.90
CA GLN A 4 31.25 0.36 -3.97
C GLN A 4 29.94 0.32 -4.77
N TRP A 5 29.08 -0.65 -4.46
CA TRP A 5 27.72 -0.67 -4.97
C TRP A 5 26.91 0.43 -4.27
N ARG A 6 26.22 1.24 -5.05
CA ARG A 6 25.29 2.26 -4.56
C ARG A 6 23.92 1.95 -5.15
N PHE A 7 22.94 1.84 -4.30
CA PHE A 7 21.53 1.65 -4.68
C PHE A 7 20.79 2.95 -4.38
N ALA A 8 19.83 3.32 -5.22
CA ALA A 8 18.91 4.40 -4.88
C ALA A 8 17.99 3.93 -3.73
N GLU A 9 17.72 4.80 -2.79
CA GLU A 9 16.86 4.52 -1.63
C GLU A 9 15.49 3.94 -2.07
N ALA A 10 14.88 4.55 -3.10
CA ALA A 10 13.64 4.07 -3.70
C ALA A 10 13.73 2.65 -4.26
N GLU A 11 14.89 2.21 -4.78
CA GLU A 11 15.09 0.84 -5.27
C GLU A 11 15.20 -0.16 -4.12
N ILE A 12 15.82 0.26 -3.00
CA ILE A 12 15.90 -0.58 -1.80
C ILE A 12 14.51 -0.74 -1.18
N HIS A 13 13.75 0.35 -1.04
CA HIS A 13 12.35 0.29 -0.57
C HIS A 13 11.51 -0.63 -1.47
N HIS A 14 11.62 -0.49 -2.76
CA HIS A 14 10.89 -1.35 -3.71
C HIS A 14 11.28 -2.83 -3.58
N TRP A 15 12.57 -3.13 -3.42
CA TRP A 15 13.06 -4.50 -3.22
C TRP A 15 12.56 -5.10 -1.88
N LEU A 16 12.46 -4.27 -0.82
CA LEU A 16 11.91 -4.66 0.46
C LEU A 16 10.41 -4.96 0.36
N GLU A 17 9.65 -4.10 -0.32
CA GLU A 17 8.21 -4.28 -0.56
C GLU A 17 7.90 -5.56 -1.32
N GLU A 18 8.72 -5.94 -2.30
CA GLU A 18 8.58 -7.20 -3.03
C GLU A 18 8.80 -8.44 -2.14
N ARG A 19 9.51 -8.30 -1.02
CA ARG A 19 9.83 -9.38 -0.08
C ARG A 19 8.93 -9.43 1.15
N ILE A 20 8.21 -8.38 1.47
CA ILE A 20 7.20 -8.37 2.53
C ILE A 20 6.06 -9.32 2.13
N GLY A 21 6.11 -10.56 2.57
CA GLY A 21 5.13 -11.60 2.27
C GLY A 21 5.70 -12.91 1.74
N VAL A 22 7.00 -12.95 1.47
CA VAL A 22 7.73 -14.16 1.01
C VAL A 22 8.81 -14.58 2.00
N SER A 23 9.23 -13.70 2.92
CA SER A 23 10.31 -13.93 3.87
C SER A 23 9.81 -14.41 5.23
N ASP A 24 10.57 -15.29 5.88
CA ASP A 24 10.34 -15.72 7.26
C ASP A 24 10.46 -14.54 8.24
N ASP A 25 9.68 -14.55 9.34
CA ASP A 25 9.63 -13.51 10.36
C ASP A 25 11.01 -13.07 10.91
N VAL A 26 11.99 -13.94 10.84
CA VAL A 26 13.37 -13.68 11.30
C VAL A 26 14.13 -12.76 10.34
N GLU A 27 13.96 -12.93 9.04
CA GLU A 27 14.57 -12.05 8.02
C GLU A 27 13.94 -10.66 8.04
N LEU A 28 12.60 -10.59 8.20
CA LEU A 28 11.86 -9.33 8.37
C LEU A 28 12.38 -8.54 9.57
N SER A 29 12.56 -9.18 10.73
CA SER A 29 13.07 -8.53 11.94
C SER A 29 14.50 -8.00 11.79
N GLN A 30 15.35 -8.66 11.00
CA GLN A 30 16.70 -8.19 10.71
C GLN A 30 16.70 -6.97 9.78
N VAL A 31 15.82 -6.96 8.77
CA VAL A 31 15.65 -5.86 7.84
C VAL A 31 15.05 -4.64 8.55
N GLU A 32 14.03 -4.83 9.39
CA GLU A 32 13.47 -3.78 10.24
C GLU A 32 14.55 -3.18 11.16
N GLY A 33 15.42 -4.00 11.73
CA GLY A 33 16.53 -3.55 12.56
C GLY A 33 17.59 -2.76 11.80
N VAL A 34 17.77 -2.98 10.50
CA VAL A 34 18.68 -2.19 9.64
C VAL A 34 18.03 -0.87 9.24
N LEU A 35 16.75 -0.89 8.85
CA LEU A 35 15.98 0.31 8.51
C LEU A 35 15.85 1.26 9.72
N ALA A 36 15.51 0.75 10.89
CA ALA A 36 15.44 1.53 12.12
C ALA A 36 16.79 2.18 12.53
N ARG A 37 17.92 1.66 12.05
CA ARG A 37 19.24 2.26 12.25
C ARG A 37 19.59 3.31 11.20
N SER A 38 19.12 3.14 9.98
CA SER A 38 19.28 4.13 8.90
C SER A 38 18.41 5.36 9.13
N ASP A 39 17.20 5.15 9.67
CA ASP A 39 16.22 6.20 9.95
C ASP A 39 16.58 7.12 11.13
N ARG A 40 17.53 6.73 11.99
CA ARG A 40 17.99 7.59 13.09
C ARG A 40 18.67 8.89 12.64
N GLY A 41 18.94 9.04 11.35
CA GLY A 41 19.41 10.28 10.75
C GLY A 41 18.32 11.21 10.21
N ASN A 42 17.07 10.73 10.10
CA ASN A 42 15.97 11.46 9.47
C ASN A 42 14.66 11.39 10.29
N VAL A 43 14.76 11.39 11.62
CA VAL A 43 13.62 11.26 12.54
C VAL A 43 12.63 12.43 12.45
N ASP A 44 12.96 13.51 11.76
CA ASP A 44 12.14 14.72 11.67
C ASP A 44 11.05 14.67 10.57
N GLN A 45 10.88 13.56 9.84
CA GLN A 45 9.91 13.47 8.75
C GLN A 45 9.06 12.18 8.72
N VAL A 46 8.84 11.54 9.86
CA VAL A 46 7.83 10.46 9.91
C VAL A 46 6.45 11.11 9.96
N ALA A 47 5.80 11.22 8.81
CA ALA A 47 4.41 11.69 8.75
C ALA A 47 3.52 10.76 9.58
N ALA A 48 2.75 11.31 10.50
CA ALA A 48 1.79 10.54 11.27
C ALA A 48 0.61 10.12 10.36
N ILE A 49 0.02 8.94 10.60
CA ILE A 49 -1.11 8.43 9.79
C ILE A 49 -2.23 9.47 9.66
N HIS A 50 -2.51 10.23 10.72
CA HIS A 50 -3.56 11.26 10.69
C HIS A 50 -3.23 12.46 9.78
N GLU A 51 -1.96 12.69 9.47
CA GLU A 51 -1.54 13.73 8.53
C GLU A 51 -1.75 13.28 7.07
N LEU A 52 -1.62 11.97 6.83
CA LEU A 52 -1.80 11.37 5.51
C LEU A 52 -3.25 11.01 5.21
N LEU A 53 -4.08 10.77 6.23
CA LEU A 53 -5.47 10.34 6.08
C LEU A 53 -6.44 11.50 6.30
N GLN A 54 -6.87 12.12 5.22
CA GLN A 54 -7.87 13.19 5.25
C GLN A 54 -9.29 12.61 5.44
N PRO A 55 -10.21 13.31 6.12
CA PRO A 55 -11.61 12.85 6.24
C PRO A 55 -12.31 12.58 4.90
N ALA A 56 -11.98 13.35 3.85
CA ALA A 56 -12.49 13.14 2.49
C ALA A 56 -12.01 11.83 1.85
N ALA A 57 -10.92 11.24 2.35
CA ALA A 57 -10.36 9.97 1.89
C ALA A 57 -10.89 8.76 2.70
N ILE A 58 -11.99 8.91 3.44
CA ILE A 58 -12.59 7.84 4.26
C ILE A 58 -13.99 7.52 3.76
N GLU A 59 -14.25 6.26 3.44
CA GLU A 59 -15.58 5.79 3.02
C GLU A 59 -16.04 4.56 3.81
N ILE A 60 -17.12 4.72 4.57
CA ILE A 60 -17.77 3.66 5.38
C ILE A 60 -19.29 3.80 5.24
N PRO A 61 -20.00 2.83 4.67
CA PRO A 61 -19.47 1.62 4.02
C PRO A 61 -18.93 1.90 2.61
N LEU A 62 -17.79 1.31 2.26
CA LEU A 62 -17.30 1.28 0.89
C LEU A 62 -18.24 0.41 0.03
N PRO A 63 -18.83 0.91 -1.08
CA PRO A 63 -19.83 0.19 -1.87
C PRO A 63 -19.20 -0.83 -2.82
N ALA A 64 -18.47 -1.81 -2.26
CA ALA A 64 -17.76 -2.84 -3.01
C ALA A 64 -18.13 -4.24 -2.52
N ARG A 65 -18.14 -5.22 -3.43
CA ARG A 65 -18.47 -6.62 -3.16
C ARG A 65 -17.48 -7.62 -3.74
N THR A 66 -16.56 -7.18 -4.56
CA THR A 66 -15.54 -8.01 -5.20
C THR A 66 -14.19 -7.32 -5.09
N ARG A 67 -13.09 -8.06 -5.26
CA ARG A 67 -11.73 -7.51 -5.30
C ARG A 67 -11.62 -6.36 -6.30
N ASN A 68 -12.12 -6.54 -7.52
CA ASN A 68 -12.03 -5.51 -8.55
C ASN A 68 -12.85 -4.27 -8.19
N SER A 69 -14.06 -4.42 -7.64
CA SER A 69 -14.86 -3.27 -7.22
C SER A 69 -14.24 -2.54 -6.02
N VAL A 70 -13.54 -3.22 -5.11
CA VAL A 70 -12.75 -2.56 -4.06
C VAL A 70 -11.67 -1.67 -4.66
N ILE A 71 -10.88 -2.20 -5.58
CA ILE A 71 -9.80 -1.45 -6.23
C ILE A 71 -10.37 -0.22 -6.95
N GLU A 72 -11.46 -0.37 -7.69
CA GLU A 72 -12.13 0.74 -8.38
C GLU A 72 -12.66 1.79 -7.40
N GLN A 73 -13.40 1.38 -6.37
CA GLN A 73 -13.98 2.31 -5.40
C GLN A 73 -12.90 3.03 -4.59
N MET A 74 -11.84 2.34 -4.16
CA MET A 74 -10.72 2.97 -3.47
C MET A 74 -9.97 3.97 -4.36
N SER A 75 -9.79 3.67 -5.66
CA SER A 75 -9.18 4.61 -6.61
C SER A 75 -10.07 5.84 -6.85
N ARG A 76 -11.39 5.67 -6.95
CA ARG A 76 -12.31 6.80 -7.07
C ARG A 76 -12.44 7.63 -5.79
N LEU A 77 -12.39 6.98 -4.63
CA LEU A 77 -12.32 7.68 -3.34
C LEU A 77 -11.05 8.54 -3.27
N ALA A 78 -9.91 7.99 -3.67
CA ALA A 78 -8.65 8.73 -3.76
C ALA A 78 -8.75 9.91 -4.75
N GLU A 79 -9.37 9.74 -5.92
CA GLU A 79 -9.60 10.81 -6.91
C GLU A 79 -10.50 11.92 -6.36
N SER A 80 -11.52 11.57 -5.58
CA SER A 80 -12.45 12.54 -4.99
C SER A 80 -11.78 13.53 -4.03
N THR A 81 -10.60 13.19 -3.50
CA THR A 81 -9.80 14.11 -2.66
C THR A 81 -9.10 15.21 -3.47
N GLY A 82 -8.98 15.05 -4.78
CA GLY A 82 -8.17 15.92 -5.65
C GLY A 82 -6.66 15.64 -5.60
N LEU A 83 -6.22 14.69 -4.77
CA LEU A 83 -4.81 14.29 -4.65
C LEU A 83 -4.40 13.22 -5.67
N LEU A 84 -5.35 12.46 -6.18
CA LEU A 84 -5.20 11.55 -7.31
C LEU A 84 -5.92 12.14 -8.53
N TRP A 85 -5.27 12.17 -9.69
CA TRP A 85 -5.81 12.79 -10.90
C TRP A 85 -6.32 11.80 -11.95
N ASP A 86 -6.01 10.50 -11.80
CA ASP A 86 -6.40 9.45 -12.74
C ASP A 86 -6.68 8.15 -11.97
N ALA A 87 -7.96 7.98 -11.59
CA ALA A 87 -8.43 6.81 -10.84
C ALA A 87 -8.32 5.52 -11.68
N ASP A 88 -8.55 5.59 -12.98
CA ASP A 88 -8.54 4.40 -13.84
C ASP A 88 -7.12 3.85 -13.98
N ARG A 89 -6.14 4.73 -14.17
CA ARG A 89 -4.72 4.36 -14.20
C ARG A 89 -4.23 3.83 -12.85
N MET A 90 -4.68 4.41 -11.74
CA MET A 90 -4.36 3.89 -10.41
C MET A 90 -4.98 2.51 -10.22
N ALA A 91 -6.24 2.31 -10.57
CA ALA A 91 -6.91 1.01 -10.47
C ALA A 91 -6.21 -0.07 -11.29
N GLU A 92 -5.72 0.25 -12.48
CA GLU A 92 -4.94 -0.65 -13.32
C GLU A 92 -3.61 -1.04 -12.63
N ALA A 93 -2.88 -0.08 -12.09
CA ALA A 93 -1.63 -0.31 -11.37
C ALA A 93 -1.83 -1.18 -10.12
N LEU A 94 -2.93 -0.95 -9.37
CA LEU A 94 -3.30 -1.76 -8.20
C LEU A 94 -3.68 -3.19 -8.60
N ARG A 95 -4.45 -3.39 -9.68
CA ARG A 95 -4.77 -4.74 -10.18
C ARG A 95 -3.52 -5.51 -10.56
N ALA A 96 -2.65 -4.88 -11.33
CA ALA A 96 -1.38 -5.50 -11.75
C ALA A 96 -0.50 -5.88 -10.54
N ARG A 97 -0.50 -5.07 -9.47
CA ARG A 97 0.21 -5.38 -8.22
C ARG A 97 -0.43 -6.55 -7.47
N GLU A 98 -1.76 -6.57 -7.39
CA GLU A 98 -2.54 -7.59 -6.69
C GLU A 98 -2.47 -8.97 -7.38
N GLU A 99 -2.32 -9.00 -8.71
CA GLU A 99 -2.13 -10.23 -9.49
C GLU A 99 -0.79 -10.91 -9.20
N LEU A 100 0.25 -10.14 -8.89
CA LEU A 100 1.56 -10.66 -8.55
C LEU A 100 1.55 -11.33 -7.17
N HIS A 101 1.01 -10.63 -6.17
CA HIS A 101 0.89 -11.10 -4.79
C HIS A 101 -0.24 -10.36 -4.09
N PRO A 102 -1.13 -11.07 -3.39
CA PRO A 102 -2.18 -10.44 -2.60
C PRO A 102 -1.62 -9.48 -1.55
N THR A 103 -2.24 -8.30 -1.43
CA THR A 103 -1.88 -7.28 -0.44
C THR A 103 -2.63 -7.42 0.89
N ALA A 104 -3.48 -8.45 1.01
CA ALA A 104 -4.18 -8.78 2.24
C ALA A 104 -3.25 -9.37 3.30
N LEU A 105 -3.30 -8.82 4.52
CA LEU A 105 -2.45 -9.21 5.65
C LEU A 105 -2.97 -10.43 6.44
N GLY A 106 -4.09 -11.05 6.04
CA GLY A 106 -4.66 -12.23 6.68
C GLY A 106 -5.47 -11.98 7.96
N ASN A 107 -5.55 -10.75 8.44
CA ASN A 107 -6.31 -10.32 9.62
C ASN A 107 -7.53 -9.44 9.28
N GLY A 108 -8.03 -9.53 8.06
CA GLY A 108 -9.17 -8.74 7.58
C GLY A 108 -8.80 -7.36 7.03
N VAL A 109 -7.52 -7.07 6.89
CA VAL A 109 -6.97 -5.81 6.38
C VAL A 109 -6.20 -6.07 5.07
N ALA A 110 -6.28 -5.16 4.11
CA ALA A 110 -5.42 -5.11 2.93
C ALA A 110 -4.78 -3.74 2.78
N LEU A 111 -3.53 -3.70 2.35
CA LEU A 111 -2.78 -2.48 2.05
C LEU A 111 -2.61 -2.36 0.54
N LEU A 112 -3.50 -1.62 -0.10
CA LEU A 112 -3.47 -1.40 -1.55
C LEU A 112 -2.36 -0.41 -1.91
N HIS A 113 -1.45 -0.83 -2.76
CA HIS A 113 -0.39 0.05 -3.24
C HIS A 113 0.04 -0.37 -4.66
N PRO A 114 0.39 0.55 -5.54
CA PRO A 114 0.94 0.22 -6.85
C PRO A 114 2.38 -0.30 -6.72
N ARG A 115 2.80 -1.17 -7.64
CA ARG A 115 4.17 -1.71 -7.66
C ARG A 115 5.25 -0.63 -7.82
N ARG A 116 4.93 0.46 -8.51
CA ARG A 116 5.83 1.60 -8.73
C ARG A 116 5.16 2.89 -8.34
N PRO A 117 5.90 3.87 -7.83
CA PRO A 117 5.37 5.19 -7.55
C PRO A 117 4.64 5.76 -8.77
N GLN A 118 3.46 6.31 -8.55
CA GLN A 118 2.61 6.91 -9.59
C GLN A 118 2.70 8.44 -9.57
N ALA A 119 3.91 9.00 -9.42
CA ALA A 119 4.13 10.43 -9.28
C ALA A 119 3.51 11.30 -10.39
N ALA A 120 3.29 10.75 -11.59
CA ALA A 120 2.67 11.49 -12.69
C ALA A 120 1.16 11.75 -12.50
N ILE A 121 0.50 11.04 -11.58
CA ILE A 121 -0.94 11.15 -11.32
C ILE A 121 -1.28 11.46 -9.86
N LEU A 122 -0.27 11.75 -9.04
CA LEU A 122 -0.41 12.08 -7.61
C LEU A 122 0.11 13.49 -7.34
N ALA A 123 -0.65 14.28 -6.58
CA ALA A 123 -0.21 15.58 -6.09
C ALA A 123 0.85 15.45 -4.99
N GLU A 124 0.60 14.55 -4.03
CA GLU A 124 1.44 14.28 -2.87
C GLU A 124 1.14 12.87 -2.31
N ALA A 125 1.91 12.43 -1.32
CA ALA A 125 1.65 11.19 -0.61
C ALA A 125 0.43 11.34 0.31
N PHE A 126 -0.51 10.40 0.27
CA PHE A 126 -1.68 10.35 1.13
C PHE A 126 -2.18 8.92 1.33
N LEU A 127 -3.06 8.72 2.30
CA LEU A 127 -3.78 7.48 2.54
C LEU A 127 -5.26 7.65 2.22
N ALA A 128 -5.87 6.60 1.67
CA ALA A 128 -7.32 6.44 1.61
C ALA A 128 -7.73 5.26 2.50
N PHE A 129 -8.93 5.32 3.08
CA PHE A 129 -9.48 4.28 3.95
C PHE A 129 -10.88 3.89 3.50
N GLY A 130 -11.09 2.60 3.29
CA GLY A 130 -12.39 2.04 2.97
C GLY A 130 -12.73 0.85 3.85
N ARG A 131 -13.99 0.76 4.33
CA ARG A 131 -14.49 -0.42 5.02
C ARG A 131 -15.77 -0.91 4.37
N THR A 132 -15.78 -2.17 3.92
CA THR A 132 -16.98 -2.81 3.36
C THR A 132 -17.92 -3.33 4.44
N SER A 133 -19.22 -3.42 4.13
CA SER A 133 -20.22 -3.98 5.05
C SER A 133 -20.05 -5.48 5.29
N GLN A 134 -19.45 -6.19 4.35
CA GLN A 134 -19.19 -7.63 4.40
C GLN A 134 -17.77 -7.93 4.00
N GLY A 135 -17.20 -9.03 4.53
CA GLY A 135 -15.87 -9.49 4.15
C GLY A 135 -15.84 -9.95 2.69
N ILE A 136 -14.77 -9.57 2.01
CA ILE A 136 -14.53 -9.87 0.59
C ILE A 136 -13.34 -10.82 0.48
N PRO A 137 -13.40 -11.88 -0.36
CA PRO A 137 -12.23 -12.68 -0.70
C PRO A 137 -11.21 -11.82 -1.44
N PHE A 138 -10.14 -11.42 -0.76
CA PHE A 138 -9.13 -10.51 -1.32
C PHE A 138 -7.77 -11.19 -1.59
N GLY A 139 -7.71 -12.52 -1.49
CA GLY A 139 -6.56 -13.31 -1.89
C GLY A 139 -5.50 -13.54 -0.81
N GLY A 140 -5.76 -13.18 0.43
CA GLY A 140 -4.89 -13.53 1.56
C GLY A 140 -4.82 -15.05 1.76
N GLY A 141 -3.63 -15.59 2.08
CA GLY A 141 -3.42 -17.01 2.33
C GLY A 141 -4.41 -17.57 3.37
N ARG A 142 -4.94 -18.79 3.13
CA ARG A 142 -5.93 -19.49 3.93
C ARG A 142 -7.38 -18.97 3.84
N GLY A 143 -7.77 -18.27 2.76
CA GLY A 143 -9.20 -17.97 2.48
C GLY A 143 -9.84 -16.97 3.45
N GLY A 144 -9.07 -16.12 4.09
CA GLY A 144 -9.60 -15.07 4.95
C GLY A 144 -10.39 -14.01 4.17
N LEU A 145 -11.44 -13.48 4.82
CA LEU A 145 -12.20 -12.35 4.28
C LEU A 145 -11.58 -11.03 4.76
N THR A 146 -11.49 -10.07 3.85
CA THR A 146 -10.98 -8.71 4.11
C THR A 146 -12.14 -7.72 4.13
N GLN A 147 -12.16 -6.83 5.10
CA GLN A 147 -13.18 -5.78 5.23
C GLN A 147 -12.58 -4.37 5.23
N VAL A 148 -11.32 -4.23 5.59
CA VAL A 148 -10.63 -2.95 5.77
C VAL A 148 -9.57 -2.82 4.69
N PHE A 149 -9.56 -1.68 4.00
CA PHE A 149 -8.68 -1.37 2.89
C PHE A 149 -8.03 0.00 3.09
N PHE A 150 -6.71 0.04 2.94
CA PHE A 150 -5.92 1.26 2.89
C PHE A 150 -5.28 1.42 1.52
#